data_8275e39c8be01fe422aa8f2fede2b1f7
#
_entry.id   8275e39c8be01fe422aa8f2fede2b1f7
#
_cell.length_a   1.000
_cell.length_b   1.000
_cell.length_c   1.000
_cell.angle_alpha   90.00
_cell.angle_beta   90.00
_cell.angle_gamma   90.00
#
_symmetry.space_group_name_H-M   'P 1'
#
loop_
_entity.id
_entity.type
_entity.pdbx_description
1 polymer ?
#
loop_
_entity_poly.entity_id
_entity_poly.type
_entity_poly.pdbx_seq_one_letter_code
_entity_poly.pdbx_strand_id
1 'polypeptide(L)'
;MNQLLNKPSLQFFVVDSQELCIDGTIKVLRSKYPNAEIITATNARDFLNQMSIYKPDLIVMDISIAEKPQEIPLINTGIQLLKTIIHNYPQLNIVVQSTCIKTLVRIKSEIDLHSGGFTVADKSISTVEFLQTIEWALQGLTHTKDIPHMNGASQVKPEWLRLLDLAFKEGFQDKAIAQHICVSERMVRHYWDGLQDALSIDCDQLKNQGKNLRIVTQIRAREVGLID
;
A
#
# COMPACT_ATOMS: atom_id res chain seq x y z
N MET A 1 31.02 -14.21 -35.84
CA MET A 1 30.73 -12.76 -35.94
C MET A 1 29.47 -12.52 -35.11
N ASN A 2 29.66 -11.97 -33.89
CA ASN A 2 28.66 -11.92 -32.78
C ASN A 2 27.52 -10.99 -33.12
N GLN A 3 26.35 -11.52 -33.32
CA GLN A 3 25.11 -10.80 -32.99
C GLN A 3 24.90 -10.86 -31.50
N LEU A 4 25.52 -9.95 -30.76
CA LEU A 4 25.05 -9.56 -29.43
C LEU A 4 23.71 -8.85 -29.68
N LEU A 5 22.62 -9.62 -29.64
CA LEU A 5 21.25 -9.11 -29.60
C LEU A 5 21.19 -8.07 -28.51
N ASN A 6 20.93 -6.81 -28.88
CA ASN A 6 20.59 -5.72 -27.98
C ASN A 6 19.38 -6.17 -27.14
N LYS A 7 19.64 -6.70 -25.95
CA LYS A 7 18.59 -6.81 -24.94
C LYS A 7 18.22 -5.37 -24.59
N PRO A 8 16.96 -4.95 -24.77
CA PRO A 8 16.60 -3.58 -24.40
C PRO A 8 17.04 -3.32 -22.97
N SER A 9 17.61 -2.15 -22.73
CA SER A 9 17.98 -1.73 -21.36
C SER A 9 16.73 -1.74 -20.50
N LEU A 10 16.82 -2.30 -19.27
CA LEU A 10 15.72 -2.25 -18.31
C LEU A 10 15.36 -0.79 -18.04
N GLN A 11 14.07 -0.51 -17.94
CA GLN A 11 13.56 0.80 -17.58
C GLN A 11 12.86 0.71 -16.23
N PHE A 12 13.36 1.48 -15.26
CA PHE A 12 12.80 1.55 -13.91
C PHE A 12 12.14 2.90 -13.67
N PHE A 13 11.04 2.89 -12.92
CA PHE A 13 10.42 4.11 -12.45
C PHE A 13 10.49 4.17 -10.92
N VAL A 14 11.11 5.20 -10.36
CA VAL A 14 11.22 5.40 -8.91
C VAL A 14 10.33 6.55 -8.48
N VAL A 15 9.41 6.30 -7.53
CA VAL A 15 8.42 7.27 -7.04
C VAL A 15 8.53 7.40 -5.53
N ASP A 16 8.95 8.54 -5.06
CA ASP A 16 9.03 8.87 -3.62
C ASP A 16 8.94 10.39 -3.45
N SER A 17 8.23 10.88 -2.46
CA SER A 17 8.15 12.33 -2.18
C SER A 17 9.44 12.89 -1.59
N GLN A 18 10.38 12.04 -1.18
CA GLN A 18 11.67 12.42 -0.61
C GLN A 18 12.79 12.21 -1.62
N GLU A 19 13.40 13.29 -2.12
CA GLU A 19 14.49 13.24 -3.09
C GLU A 19 15.68 12.38 -2.61
N LEU A 20 16.02 12.45 -1.32
CA LEU A 20 17.11 11.64 -0.75
C LEU A 20 16.80 10.13 -0.84
N CYS A 21 15.54 9.74 -0.72
CA CYS A 21 15.12 8.35 -0.90
C CYS A 21 15.22 7.93 -2.37
N ILE A 22 14.83 8.80 -3.29
CA ILE A 22 15.00 8.59 -4.74
C ILE A 22 16.49 8.37 -5.06
N ASP A 23 17.37 9.28 -4.64
CA ASP A 23 18.81 9.20 -4.89
C ASP A 23 19.42 7.91 -4.32
N GLY A 24 19.04 7.56 -3.08
CA GLY A 24 19.46 6.32 -2.44
C GLY A 24 19.04 5.09 -3.26
N THR A 25 17.78 5.04 -3.67
CA THR A 25 17.21 3.95 -4.47
C THR A 25 17.90 3.85 -5.84
N ILE A 26 18.12 4.99 -6.53
CA ILE A 26 18.86 5.05 -7.80
C ILE A 26 20.26 4.49 -7.66
N LYS A 27 20.99 4.90 -6.62
CA LYS A 27 22.35 4.43 -6.35
C LYS A 27 22.41 2.92 -6.18
N VAL A 28 21.44 2.37 -5.44
CA VAL A 28 21.34 0.92 -5.22
C VAL A 28 20.98 0.20 -6.52
N LEU A 29 19.99 0.67 -7.27
CA LEU A 29 19.62 0.08 -8.56
C LEU A 29 20.78 0.07 -9.55
N ARG A 30 21.50 1.18 -9.70
CA ARG A 30 22.68 1.30 -10.59
C ARG A 30 23.83 0.38 -10.21
N SER A 31 23.98 0.02 -8.94
CA SER A 31 25.03 -0.92 -8.51
C SER A 31 24.87 -2.30 -9.14
N LYS A 32 23.64 -2.72 -9.45
CA LYS A 32 23.32 -4.00 -10.07
C LYS A 32 22.90 -3.88 -11.52
N TYR A 33 22.26 -2.79 -11.89
CA TYR A 33 21.73 -2.51 -13.24
C TYR A 33 22.36 -1.21 -13.79
N PRO A 34 23.67 -1.19 -14.09
CA PRO A 34 24.37 0.04 -14.46
C PRO A 34 23.86 0.69 -15.76
N ASN A 35 23.29 -0.11 -16.65
CA ASN A 35 22.75 0.34 -17.96
C ASN A 35 21.23 0.58 -17.92
N ALA A 36 20.58 0.46 -16.77
CA ALA A 36 19.15 0.70 -16.68
C ALA A 36 18.82 2.20 -16.84
N GLU A 37 17.77 2.49 -17.60
CA GLU A 37 17.18 3.81 -17.62
C GLU A 37 16.32 3.99 -16.37
N ILE A 38 16.50 5.08 -15.62
CA ILE A 38 15.74 5.32 -14.39
C ILE A 38 15.02 6.66 -14.53
N ILE A 39 13.70 6.58 -14.45
CA ILE A 39 12.78 7.71 -14.47
C ILE A 39 12.31 7.95 -13.04
N THR A 40 12.07 9.20 -12.68
CA THR A 40 11.68 9.55 -11.29
C THR A 40 10.46 10.47 -11.26
N ALA A 41 9.69 10.37 -10.19
CA ALA A 41 8.66 11.34 -9.85
C ALA A 41 8.59 11.53 -8.33
N THR A 42 8.27 12.75 -7.89
CA THR A 42 8.14 13.10 -6.46
C THR A 42 6.69 13.20 -6.00
N ASN A 43 5.72 13.03 -6.90
CA ASN A 43 4.30 13.12 -6.61
C ASN A 43 3.48 12.28 -7.61
N ALA A 44 2.22 12.01 -7.24
CA ALA A 44 1.33 11.14 -8.01
C ALA A 44 0.99 11.72 -9.40
N ARG A 45 0.77 13.04 -9.49
CA ARG A 45 0.42 13.68 -10.76
C ARG A 45 1.53 13.56 -11.79
N ASP A 46 2.76 13.87 -11.41
CA ASP A 46 3.92 13.80 -12.31
C ASP A 46 4.20 12.36 -12.72
N PHE A 47 4.05 11.42 -11.79
CA PHE A 47 4.14 10.00 -12.11
C PHE A 47 3.12 9.59 -13.19
N LEU A 48 1.83 9.91 -13.00
CA LEU A 48 0.78 9.53 -13.95
C LEU A 48 0.98 10.18 -15.33
N ASN A 49 1.44 11.44 -15.37
CA ASN A 49 1.78 12.13 -16.62
C ASN A 49 2.90 11.40 -17.36
N GLN A 50 3.94 10.98 -16.68
CA GLN A 50 5.09 10.30 -17.26
C GLN A 50 4.75 8.85 -17.69
N MET A 51 3.87 8.15 -16.96
CA MET A 51 3.39 6.81 -17.33
C MET A 51 2.63 6.78 -18.67
N SER A 52 2.12 7.92 -19.14
CA SER A 52 1.55 8.03 -20.49
C SER A 52 2.61 7.98 -21.61
N ILE A 53 3.86 8.25 -21.26
CA ILE A 53 4.99 8.34 -22.21
C ILE A 53 5.90 7.11 -22.11
N TYR A 54 6.21 6.71 -20.87
CA TYR A 54 7.16 5.64 -20.57
C TYR A 54 6.45 4.32 -20.25
N LYS A 55 7.12 3.20 -20.54
CA LYS A 55 6.64 1.84 -20.25
C LYS A 55 7.69 1.09 -19.43
N PRO A 56 7.80 1.39 -18.13
CA PRO A 56 8.83 0.78 -17.30
C PRO A 56 8.61 -0.74 -17.15
N ASP A 57 9.72 -1.48 -17.01
CA ASP A 57 9.70 -2.90 -16.67
C ASP A 57 9.35 -3.12 -15.19
N LEU A 58 9.63 -2.12 -14.36
CA LEU A 58 9.41 -2.16 -12.91
C LEU A 58 9.18 -0.75 -12.36
N ILE A 59 8.25 -0.66 -11.41
CA ILE A 59 8.07 0.52 -10.56
C ILE A 59 8.58 0.21 -9.16
N VAL A 60 9.34 1.14 -8.58
CA VAL A 60 9.66 1.19 -7.14
C VAL A 60 8.96 2.41 -6.57
N MET A 61 8.03 2.22 -5.63
CA MET A 61 7.25 3.34 -5.10
C MET A 61 7.12 3.32 -3.59
N ASP A 62 7.12 4.52 -2.98
CA ASP A 62 6.62 4.70 -1.61
C ASP A 62 5.09 4.81 -1.61
N ILE A 63 4.49 4.49 -0.45
CA ILE A 63 3.06 4.69 -0.21
C ILE A 63 2.78 6.12 0.27
N SER A 64 3.72 6.74 1.00
CA SER A 64 3.57 8.12 1.47
C SER A 64 3.92 9.10 0.35
N ILE A 65 2.96 9.40 -0.53
CA ILE A 65 3.16 10.20 -1.73
C ILE A 65 2.27 11.45 -1.70
N ALA A 66 2.85 12.60 -2.12
CA ALA A 66 2.09 13.83 -2.36
C ALA A 66 1.25 13.71 -3.63
N GLU A 67 0.07 14.32 -3.67
CA GLU A 67 -0.76 14.39 -4.88
C GLU A 67 -0.09 15.26 -5.95
N LYS A 68 0.43 16.42 -5.53
CA LYS A 68 1.07 17.45 -6.37
C LYS A 68 2.37 17.92 -5.74
N PRO A 69 3.22 18.62 -6.53
CA PRO A 69 4.41 19.26 -5.98
C PRO A 69 4.08 20.17 -4.79
N GLN A 70 4.92 20.11 -3.75
CA GLN A 70 4.82 20.93 -2.53
C GLN A 70 3.62 20.61 -1.60
N GLU A 71 2.78 19.64 -1.93
CA GLU A 71 1.76 19.13 -1.01
C GLU A 71 2.36 18.14 -0.01
N ILE A 72 1.66 17.96 1.11
CA ILE A 72 2.07 17.01 2.15
C ILE A 72 1.85 15.56 1.64
N PRO A 73 2.85 14.69 1.74
CA PRO A 73 2.68 13.27 1.40
C PRO A 73 1.64 12.60 2.30
N LEU A 74 0.71 11.84 1.68
CA LEU A 74 -0.35 11.13 2.38
C LEU A 74 -0.36 9.65 1.95
N ILE A 75 -0.56 8.76 2.92
CA ILE A 75 -0.70 7.32 2.68
C ILE A 75 -1.89 7.04 1.75
N ASN A 76 -3.02 7.72 1.97
CA ASN A 76 -4.19 7.52 1.12
C ASN A 76 -3.93 7.87 -0.35
N THR A 77 -3.13 8.90 -0.64
CA THR A 77 -2.72 9.24 -2.01
C THR A 77 -1.93 8.10 -2.64
N GLY A 78 -0.95 7.55 -1.93
CA GLY A 78 -0.16 6.42 -2.42
C GLY A 78 -0.99 5.15 -2.61
N ILE A 79 -1.91 4.85 -1.71
CA ILE A 79 -2.84 3.72 -1.86
C ILE A 79 -3.73 3.89 -3.11
N GLN A 80 -4.28 5.08 -3.35
CA GLN A 80 -5.09 5.35 -4.56
C GLN A 80 -4.25 5.28 -5.83
N LEU A 81 -3.02 5.81 -5.80
CA LEU A 81 -2.09 5.70 -6.91
C LEU A 81 -1.79 4.23 -7.22
N LEU A 82 -1.47 3.43 -6.20
CA LEU A 82 -1.18 2.00 -6.36
C LEU A 82 -2.37 1.23 -6.92
N LYS A 83 -3.60 1.50 -6.46
CA LYS A 83 -4.83 0.93 -7.07
C LYS A 83 -4.94 1.27 -8.55
N THR A 84 -4.68 2.52 -8.91
CA THR A 84 -4.71 2.98 -10.30
C THR A 84 -3.68 2.25 -11.15
N ILE A 85 -2.47 2.04 -10.61
CA ILE A 85 -1.40 1.30 -11.29
C ILE A 85 -1.81 -0.17 -11.50
N ILE A 86 -2.25 -0.86 -10.45
CA ILE A 86 -2.68 -2.27 -10.50
C ILE A 86 -3.80 -2.46 -11.53
N HIS A 87 -4.77 -1.55 -11.56
CA HIS A 87 -5.91 -1.64 -12.47
C HIS A 87 -5.51 -1.37 -13.93
N ASN A 88 -4.73 -0.32 -14.17
CA ASN A 88 -4.42 0.11 -15.55
C ASN A 88 -3.23 -0.66 -16.17
N TYR A 89 -2.37 -1.22 -15.33
CA TYR A 89 -1.15 -1.93 -15.76
C TYR A 89 -1.02 -3.29 -15.06
N PRO A 90 -1.94 -4.24 -15.31
CA PRO A 90 -2.06 -5.49 -14.53
C PRO A 90 -0.85 -6.43 -14.60
N GLN A 91 0.04 -6.24 -15.58
CA GLN A 91 1.25 -7.07 -15.77
C GLN A 91 2.55 -6.33 -15.38
N LEU A 92 2.46 -5.09 -14.92
CA LEU A 92 3.62 -4.29 -14.54
C LEU A 92 4.22 -4.79 -13.22
N ASN A 93 5.52 -4.97 -13.17
CA ASN A 93 6.17 -5.35 -11.93
C ASN A 93 6.25 -4.16 -10.96
N ILE A 94 5.96 -4.40 -9.70
CA ILE A 94 5.85 -3.36 -8.66
C ILE A 94 6.64 -3.78 -7.43
N VAL A 95 7.48 -2.89 -6.93
CA VAL A 95 8.09 -2.96 -5.60
C VAL A 95 7.57 -1.80 -4.78
N VAL A 96 6.90 -2.08 -3.69
CA VAL A 96 6.52 -1.06 -2.72
C VAL A 96 7.61 -0.95 -1.66
N GLN A 97 8.34 0.17 -1.64
CA GLN A 97 9.38 0.48 -0.67
C GLN A 97 8.88 1.55 0.30
N SER A 98 8.47 1.16 1.50
CA SER A 98 7.83 2.08 2.45
C SER A 98 8.09 1.72 3.90
N THR A 99 7.97 2.68 4.80
CA THR A 99 7.87 2.44 6.25
C THR A 99 6.46 2.04 6.69
N CYS A 100 5.47 2.18 5.81
CA CYS A 100 4.05 1.97 6.10
C CYS A 100 3.46 0.74 5.39
N ILE A 101 4.25 -0.32 5.19
CA ILE A 101 3.85 -1.53 4.44
C ILE A 101 2.54 -2.15 4.95
N LYS A 102 2.29 -2.09 6.26
CA LYS A 102 1.07 -2.65 6.86
C LYS A 102 -0.21 -2.06 6.26
N THR A 103 -0.18 -0.81 5.80
CA THR A 103 -1.35 -0.16 5.20
C THR A 103 -1.81 -0.79 3.89
N LEU A 104 -0.96 -1.59 3.25
CA LEU A 104 -1.31 -2.38 2.06
C LEU A 104 -2.39 -3.44 2.34
N VAL A 105 -2.66 -3.76 3.60
CA VAL A 105 -3.81 -4.61 3.97
C VAL A 105 -5.12 -4.06 3.42
N ARG A 106 -5.23 -2.72 3.28
CA ARG A 106 -6.42 -2.02 2.74
C ARG A 106 -6.74 -2.38 1.29
N ILE A 107 -5.75 -2.88 0.55
CA ILE A 107 -5.85 -3.25 -0.87
C ILE A 107 -5.26 -4.64 -1.16
N LYS A 108 -5.18 -5.48 -0.14
CA LYS A 108 -4.57 -6.81 -0.26
C LYS A 108 -5.23 -7.65 -1.35
N SER A 109 -6.55 -7.56 -1.49
CA SER A 109 -7.29 -8.27 -2.54
C SER A 109 -6.92 -7.84 -3.95
N GLU A 110 -6.71 -6.54 -4.18
CA GLU A 110 -6.28 -6.03 -5.47
C GLU A 110 -4.84 -6.48 -5.78
N ILE A 111 -3.97 -6.49 -4.75
CA ILE A 111 -2.60 -7.00 -4.86
C ILE A 111 -2.59 -8.49 -5.22
N ASP A 112 -3.45 -9.30 -4.61
CA ASP A 112 -3.53 -10.75 -4.86
C ASP A 112 -4.04 -11.09 -6.26
N LEU A 113 -4.77 -10.18 -6.90
CA LEU A 113 -5.26 -10.32 -8.27
C LEU A 113 -4.31 -9.73 -9.32
N HIS A 114 -3.24 -9.04 -8.89
CA HIS A 114 -2.26 -8.47 -9.81
C HIS A 114 -1.46 -9.57 -10.51
N SER A 115 -1.31 -9.44 -11.83
CA SER A 115 -0.67 -10.48 -12.66
C SER A 115 0.84 -10.27 -12.85
N GLY A 116 1.35 -9.06 -12.61
CA GLY A 116 2.78 -8.75 -12.58
C GLY A 116 3.43 -9.17 -11.27
N GLY A 117 4.75 -9.12 -11.19
CA GLY A 117 5.46 -9.30 -9.94
C GLY A 117 5.10 -8.19 -8.93
N PHE A 118 4.83 -8.58 -7.69
CA PHE A 118 4.51 -7.62 -6.62
C PHE A 118 5.29 -7.96 -5.35
N THR A 119 6.20 -7.10 -4.95
CA THR A 119 7.00 -7.30 -3.74
C THR A 119 6.96 -6.08 -2.83
N VAL A 120 7.21 -6.30 -1.55
CA VAL A 120 7.27 -5.24 -0.55
C VAL A 120 8.63 -5.20 0.12
N ALA A 121 9.08 -4.01 0.46
CA ALA A 121 10.37 -3.73 1.07
C ALA A 121 10.20 -2.64 2.13
N ASP A 122 10.43 -2.94 3.40
CA ASP A 122 10.54 -1.90 4.42
C ASP A 122 11.79 -1.04 4.14
N LYS A 123 11.70 0.30 4.31
CA LYS A 123 12.84 1.20 4.09
C LYS A 123 14.03 0.92 5.03
N SER A 124 13.86 0.11 6.07
CA SER A 124 14.91 -0.28 7.01
C SER A 124 15.70 -1.52 6.60
N ILE A 125 15.28 -2.26 5.55
CA ILE A 125 15.99 -3.46 5.12
C ILE A 125 17.36 -3.14 4.50
N SER A 126 18.23 -4.13 4.45
CA SER A 126 19.54 -3.98 3.84
C SER A 126 19.46 -3.79 2.31
N THR A 127 20.49 -3.20 1.72
CA THR A 127 20.63 -3.04 0.27
C THR A 127 20.55 -4.40 -0.46
N VAL A 128 21.10 -5.46 0.13
CA VAL A 128 21.10 -6.82 -0.46
C VAL A 128 19.67 -7.36 -0.51
N GLU A 129 18.93 -7.24 0.60
CA GLU A 129 17.53 -7.67 0.67
C GLU A 129 16.67 -6.86 -0.29
N PHE A 130 16.89 -5.55 -0.37
CA PHE A 130 16.16 -4.70 -1.32
C PHE A 130 16.41 -5.12 -2.78
N LEU A 131 17.65 -5.37 -3.18
CA LEU A 131 17.96 -5.87 -4.52
C LEU A 131 17.31 -7.24 -4.78
N GLN A 132 17.17 -8.08 -3.76
CA GLN A 132 16.48 -9.35 -3.89
C GLN A 132 14.98 -9.16 -4.17
N THR A 133 14.32 -8.17 -3.52
CA THR A 133 12.90 -7.87 -3.81
C THR A 133 12.71 -7.36 -5.25
N ILE A 134 13.65 -6.56 -5.76
CA ILE A 134 13.67 -6.12 -7.16
C ILE A 134 13.74 -7.34 -8.11
N GLU A 135 14.64 -8.29 -7.83
CA GLU A 135 14.78 -9.49 -8.67
C GLU A 135 13.52 -10.34 -8.67
N TRP A 136 12.92 -10.56 -7.52
CA TRP A 136 11.66 -11.31 -7.43
C TRP A 136 10.54 -10.64 -8.23
N ALA A 137 10.40 -9.33 -8.12
CA ALA A 137 9.41 -8.59 -8.89
C ALA A 137 9.66 -8.71 -10.40
N LEU A 138 10.90 -8.54 -10.87
CA LEU A 138 11.28 -8.70 -12.28
C LEU A 138 11.05 -10.11 -12.83
N GLN A 139 11.06 -11.13 -11.97
CA GLN A 139 10.72 -12.52 -12.30
C GLN A 139 9.22 -12.79 -12.30
N GLY A 140 8.38 -11.79 -12.02
CA GLY A 140 6.94 -11.94 -11.92
C GLY A 140 6.47 -12.58 -10.60
N LEU A 141 7.33 -12.64 -9.57
CA LEU A 141 6.98 -13.25 -8.30
C LEU A 141 6.25 -12.26 -7.38
N THR A 142 5.30 -12.79 -6.60
CA THR A 142 4.60 -12.04 -5.55
C THR A 142 5.17 -12.42 -4.19
N HIS A 143 5.70 -11.42 -3.46
CA HIS A 143 6.23 -11.61 -2.11
C HIS A 143 5.70 -10.53 -1.17
N THR A 144 4.65 -10.86 -0.42
CA THR A 144 3.84 -9.95 0.41
C THR A 144 3.69 -10.40 1.85
N LYS A 145 4.66 -11.21 2.36
CA LYS A 145 4.62 -11.77 3.73
C LYS A 145 4.51 -10.71 4.84
N ASP A 146 5.02 -9.50 4.57
CA ASP A 146 5.06 -8.41 5.54
C ASP A 146 3.76 -7.57 5.55
N ILE A 147 2.81 -7.88 4.65
CA ILE A 147 1.45 -7.34 4.69
C ILE A 147 0.64 -8.16 5.70
N PRO A 148 0.01 -7.54 6.70
CA PRO A 148 -0.79 -8.27 7.68
C PRO A 148 -1.94 -9.03 7.03
N HIS A 149 -2.28 -10.18 7.61
CA HIS A 149 -3.49 -10.94 7.27
C HIS A 149 -4.59 -10.61 8.28
N MET A 150 -5.83 -10.51 7.78
CA MET A 150 -7.03 -10.40 8.60
C MET A 150 -7.75 -11.75 8.66
N ASN A 151 -8.08 -12.23 9.85
CA ASN A 151 -8.75 -13.51 10.01
C ASN A 151 -10.18 -13.47 9.45
N GLY A 152 -10.56 -14.52 8.70
CA GLY A 152 -11.96 -14.70 8.24
C GLY A 152 -12.46 -13.72 7.19
N ALA A 153 -11.71 -12.71 6.81
CA ALA A 153 -12.10 -11.76 5.77
C ALA A 153 -11.12 -11.86 4.59
N SER A 154 -11.60 -12.31 3.46
CA SER A 154 -10.83 -12.30 2.21
C SER A 154 -10.56 -10.88 1.68
N GLN A 155 -11.28 -9.87 2.21
CA GLN A 155 -11.14 -8.47 1.80
C GLN A 155 -11.46 -7.51 2.95
N VAL A 156 -10.70 -6.41 3.02
CA VAL A 156 -11.07 -5.25 3.82
C VAL A 156 -12.25 -4.54 3.16
N LYS A 157 -13.37 -4.45 3.87
CA LYS A 157 -14.58 -3.82 3.35
C LYS A 157 -14.43 -2.29 3.37
N PRO A 158 -14.80 -1.58 2.29
CA PRO A 158 -14.76 -0.12 2.25
C PRO A 158 -15.54 0.54 3.40
N GLU A 159 -16.65 -0.08 3.83
CA GLU A 159 -17.48 0.38 4.93
C GLU A 159 -16.71 0.39 6.26
N TRP A 160 -15.81 -0.55 6.47
CA TRP A 160 -14.97 -0.60 7.67
C TRP A 160 -13.96 0.55 7.72
N LEU A 161 -13.32 0.86 6.59
CA LEU A 161 -12.40 2.00 6.50
C LEU A 161 -13.15 3.31 6.75
N ARG A 162 -14.33 3.48 6.14
CA ARG A 162 -15.16 4.67 6.36
C ARG A 162 -15.64 4.78 7.81
N LEU A 163 -16.05 3.65 8.41
CA LEU A 163 -16.44 3.58 9.82
C LEU A 163 -15.30 4.02 10.75
N LEU A 164 -14.10 3.50 10.51
CA LEU A 164 -12.90 3.82 11.28
C LEU A 164 -12.51 5.29 11.18
N ASP A 165 -12.55 5.87 9.96
CA ASP A 165 -12.27 7.29 9.74
C ASP A 165 -13.26 8.18 10.49
N LEU A 166 -14.56 7.94 10.34
CA LEU A 166 -15.60 8.72 11.02
C LEU A 166 -15.52 8.61 12.54
N ALA A 167 -15.24 7.40 13.05
CA ALA A 167 -15.18 7.19 14.48
C ALA A 167 -13.91 7.74 15.13
N PHE A 168 -12.73 7.59 14.50
CA PHE A 168 -11.45 7.83 15.15
C PHE A 168 -10.68 9.05 14.64
N LYS A 169 -10.98 9.55 13.44
CA LYS A 169 -10.45 10.84 12.95
C LYS A 169 -11.43 11.97 13.22
N GLU A 170 -12.73 11.76 12.90
CA GLU A 170 -13.76 12.79 13.08
C GLU A 170 -14.42 12.76 14.47
N GLY A 171 -14.24 11.67 15.24
CA GLY A 171 -14.77 11.54 16.60
C GLY A 171 -16.28 11.30 16.68
N PHE A 172 -16.93 10.85 15.60
CA PHE A 172 -18.38 10.66 15.58
C PHE A 172 -18.82 9.40 16.36
N GLN A 173 -20.00 9.51 16.99
CA GLN A 173 -20.72 8.39 17.58
C GLN A 173 -21.61 7.68 16.53
N ASP A 174 -22.05 6.46 16.81
CA ASP A 174 -22.77 5.60 15.87
C ASP A 174 -23.97 6.25 15.18
N LYS A 175 -24.74 7.07 15.93
CA LYS A 175 -25.88 7.81 15.38
C LYS A 175 -25.46 8.81 14.29
N ALA A 176 -24.39 9.56 14.54
CA ALA A 176 -23.85 10.51 13.58
C ALA A 176 -23.21 9.78 12.39
N ILE A 177 -22.47 8.69 12.64
CA ILE A 177 -21.91 7.82 11.60
C ILE A 177 -23.02 7.31 10.68
N ALA A 178 -24.11 6.77 11.26
CA ALA A 178 -25.26 6.27 10.50
C ALA A 178 -25.84 7.34 9.55
N GLN A 179 -25.95 8.58 10.03
CA GLN A 179 -26.39 9.71 9.22
C GLN A 179 -25.41 10.06 8.09
N HIS A 180 -24.09 10.09 8.39
CA HIS A 180 -23.05 10.43 7.41
C HIS A 180 -22.92 9.42 6.25
N ILE A 181 -23.15 8.13 6.53
CA ILE A 181 -23.06 7.07 5.51
C ILE A 181 -24.44 6.60 5.02
N CYS A 182 -25.52 7.31 5.41
CA CYS A 182 -26.90 7.04 4.99
C CYS A 182 -27.37 5.60 5.26
N VAL A 183 -27.08 5.06 6.45
CA VAL A 183 -27.54 3.75 6.91
C VAL A 183 -28.24 3.82 8.27
N SER A 184 -28.83 2.71 8.74
CA SER A 184 -29.37 2.63 10.10
C SER A 184 -28.26 2.44 11.14
N GLU A 185 -28.50 2.85 12.40
CA GLU A 185 -27.57 2.57 13.52
C GLU A 185 -27.36 1.05 13.73
N ARG A 186 -28.37 0.22 13.39
CA ARG A 186 -28.24 -1.23 13.41
C ARG A 186 -27.18 -1.71 12.40
N MET A 187 -27.11 -1.07 11.21
CA MET A 187 -26.10 -1.41 10.21
C MET A 187 -24.72 -0.97 10.67
N VAL A 188 -24.57 0.18 11.32
CA VAL A 188 -23.30 0.62 11.91
C VAL A 188 -22.80 -0.39 12.95
N ARG A 189 -23.68 -0.89 13.82
CA ARG A 189 -23.32 -1.98 14.76
C ARG A 189 -22.88 -3.25 14.04
N HIS A 190 -23.56 -3.65 12.98
CA HIS A 190 -23.18 -4.80 12.17
C HIS A 190 -21.80 -4.60 11.52
N TYR A 191 -21.44 -3.37 11.11
CA TYR A 191 -20.09 -3.07 10.60
C TYR A 191 -19.03 -3.19 11.70
N TRP A 192 -19.35 -2.74 12.94
CA TRP A 192 -18.44 -2.93 14.07
C TRP A 192 -18.23 -4.41 14.38
N ASP A 193 -19.31 -5.20 14.45
CA ASP A 193 -19.23 -6.63 14.74
C ASP A 193 -18.35 -7.34 13.70
N GLY A 194 -18.61 -7.12 12.41
CA GLY A 194 -17.83 -7.73 11.34
C GLY A 194 -16.36 -7.30 11.32
N LEU A 195 -16.07 -6.03 11.65
CA LEU A 195 -14.69 -5.53 11.76
C LEU A 195 -13.97 -6.15 12.97
N GLN A 196 -14.63 -6.26 14.11
CA GLN A 196 -14.08 -6.83 15.33
C GLN A 196 -13.77 -8.32 15.16
N ASP A 197 -14.66 -9.06 14.49
CA ASP A 197 -14.43 -10.46 14.12
C ASP A 197 -13.19 -10.59 13.22
N ALA A 198 -13.10 -9.74 12.19
CA ALA A 198 -11.96 -9.75 11.27
C ALA A 198 -10.63 -9.37 11.95
N LEU A 199 -10.69 -8.54 13.00
CA LEU A 199 -9.54 -8.18 13.84
C LEU A 199 -9.26 -9.21 14.96
N SER A 200 -10.00 -10.32 15.02
CA SER A 200 -9.89 -11.35 16.07
C SER A 200 -10.08 -10.79 17.48
N ILE A 201 -11.01 -9.88 17.64
CA ILE A 201 -11.35 -9.26 18.92
C ILE A 201 -12.46 -10.09 19.60
N ASP A 202 -12.12 -10.72 20.73
CA ASP A 202 -13.10 -11.38 21.60
C ASP A 202 -13.84 -10.32 22.45
N CYS A 203 -15.00 -9.90 21.94
CA CYS A 203 -15.81 -8.86 22.56
C CYS A 203 -16.29 -9.22 23.97
N ASP A 204 -16.61 -10.48 24.23
CA ASP A 204 -17.13 -10.91 25.53
C ASP A 204 -16.02 -11.03 26.56
N GLN A 205 -14.85 -11.53 26.18
CA GLN A 205 -13.68 -11.53 27.04
C GLN A 205 -13.27 -10.11 27.45
N LEU A 206 -13.27 -9.16 26.51
CA LEU A 206 -12.88 -7.77 26.79
C LEU A 206 -13.88 -7.06 27.73
N LYS A 207 -15.19 -7.29 27.55
CA LYS A 207 -16.23 -6.78 28.46
C LYS A 207 -16.03 -7.31 29.87
N ASN A 208 -15.75 -8.61 30.02
CA ASN A 208 -15.50 -9.23 31.33
C ASN A 208 -14.23 -8.67 32.01
N GLN A 209 -13.25 -8.19 31.21
CA GLN A 209 -12.04 -7.52 31.70
C GLN A 209 -12.24 -6.02 31.96
N GLY A 210 -13.44 -5.48 31.76
CA GLY A 210 -13.71 -4.04 31.92
C GLY A 210 -13.02 -3.14 30.88
N LYS A 211 -12.60 -3.69 29.74
CA LYS A 211 -11.93 -2.94 28.68
C LYS A 211 -12.92 -2.25 27.76
N ASN A 212 -12.55 -1.06 27.28
CA ASN A 212 -13.34 -0.33 26.29
C ASN A 212 -13.12 -0.94 24.91
N LEU A 213 -14.15 -1.58 24.38
CA LEU A 213 -14.13 -2.28 23.09
C LEU A 213 -13.74 -1.36 21.92
N ARG A 214 -14.22 -0.11 21.91
CA ARG A 214 -13.92 0.89 20.88
C ARG A 214 -12.44 1.24 20.85
N ILE A 215 -11.83 1.45 21.99
CA ILE A 215 -10.39 1.74 22.12
C ILE A 215 -9.56 0.52 21.69
N VAL A 216 -9.93 -0.69 22.10
CA VAL A 216 -9.22 -1.90 21.67
C VAL A 216 -9.33 -2.09 20.15
N THR A 217 -10.51 -1.83 19.56
CA THR A 217 -10.69 -1.89 18.11
C THR A 217 -9.77 -0.88 17.39
N GLN A 218 -9.66 0.35 17.92
CA GLN A 218 -8.75 1.37 17.37
C GLN A 218 -7.29 0.91 17.40
N ILE A 219 -6.83 0.39 18.53
CA ILE A 219 -5.46 -0.11 18.69
C ILE A 219 -5.18 -1.23 17.66
N ARG A 220 -6.07 -2.22 17.59
CA ARG A 220 -5.93 -3.33 16.66
C ARG A 220 -5.97 -2.89 15.19
N ALA A 221 -6.86 -1.95 14.85
CA ALA A 221 -6.95 -1.39 13.50
C ALA A 221 -5.64 -0.69 13.07
N ARG A 222 -4.96 0.03 14.00
CA ARG A 222 -3.63 0.62 13.76
C ARG A 222 -2.55 -0.45 13.63
N GLU A 223 -2.54 -1.45 14.50
CA GLU A 223 -1.55 -2.53 14.46
C GLU A 223 -1.52 -3.25 13.12
N VAL A 224 -2.69 -3.46 12.51
CA VAL A 224 -2.81 -4.11 11.20
C VAL A 224 -2.81 -3.13 10.01
N GLY A 225 -2.74 -1.82 10.24
CA GLY A 225 -2.62 -0.81 9.18
C GLY A 225 -3.94 -0.37 8.53
N LEU A 226 -5.10 -0.64 9.14
CA LEU A 226 -6.39 -0.16 8.62
C LEU A 226 -6.57 1.34 8.79
N ILE A 227 -5.96 1.92 9.82
CA ILE A 227 -5.88 3.37 10.08
C ILE A 227 -4.46 3.76 10.44
N ASP A 228 -4.14 5.04 10.25
CA ASP A 228 -2.85 5.64 10.55
C ASP A 228 -2.71 6.01 12.04
#